data_82b6274196e820902f8a573752cbb787
#
_entry.id   82b6274196e820902f8a573752cbb787
#
_cell.length_a   1.000
_cell.length_b   1.000
_cell.length_c   1.000
_cell.angle_alpha   90.00
_cell.angle_beta   90.00
_cell.angle_gamma   90.00
#
_symmetry.space_group_name_H-M   'P 1'
#
loop_
_entity.id
_entity.type
_entity.pdbx_description
1 polymer ?
#
loop_
_entity_poly.entity_id
_entity_poly.type
_entity_poly.pdbx_seq_one_letter_code
_entity_poly.pdbx_strand_id
1 'polypeptide(L)'
;VGYVPVRGDCLEGTVNFVSNEVRELPADGRDRLDALFRSDPLMSRLDAELLSWSPGLATVRAKIQAAHTNFIGGGHGGIVFSLGDIAMSFASNGYGRQALATQIDISYHRGVLPGDLVIATASEISRTRRFGHHRVEMKVNERLVASATGTTYRTDEWHFGAEFWPDDWRGKY
;
A
#
# COMPACT_ATOMS: atom_id res chain seq x y z
N VAL A 1 -47.95 -19.55 3.29
CA VAL A 1 -47.06 -18.51 3.81
C VAL A 1 -46.58 -17.69 2.61
N GLY A 2 -47.25 -16.52 2.41
CA GLY A 2 -47.05 -15.68 1.23
C GLY A 2 -45.74 -14.88 1.32
N TYR A 3 -44.97 -14.90 0.23
CA TYR A 3 -43.83 -14.04 -0.02
C TYR A 3 -44.34 -12.63 -0.39
N VAL A 4 -44.04 -11.63 0.41
CA VAL A 4 -44.30 -10.22 0.09
C VAL A 4 -43.04 -9.65 -0.54
N PRO A 5 -43.05 -9.19 -1.81
CA PRO A 5 -41.89 -8.54 -2.40
C PRO A 5 -41.74 -7.15 -1.80
N VAL A 6 -40.60 -6.88 -1.16
CA VAL A 6 -40.22 -5.54 -0.77
C VAL A 6 -39.81 -4.79 -2.05
N ARG A 7 -40.60 -3.81 -2.46
CA ARG A 7 -40.17 -2.80 -3.44
C ARG A 7 -39.18 -1.90 -2.73
N GLY A 8 -37.92 -2.14 -2.95
CA GLY A 8 -36.85 -1.20 -2.64
C GLY A 8 -36.53 -0.38 -3.89
N ASP A 9 -36.76 0.93 -3.83
CA ASP A 9 -36.18 1.86 -4.79
C ASP A 9 -34.69 1.72 -4.70
N CYS A 10 -34.09 1.11 -5.73
CA CYS A 10 -32.65 1.13 -5.92
C CYS A 10 -32.26 2.59 -6.17
N LEU A 11 -31.74 3.25 -5.13
CA LEU A 11 -30.95 4.45 -5.33
C LEU A 11 -29.79 4.04 -6.28
N GLU A 12 -29.80 4.57 -7.48
CA GLU A 12 -28.66 4.52 -8.39
C GLU A 12 -27.51 5.29 -7.78
N GLY A 13 -26.89 4.73 -6.75
CA GLY A 13 -25.59 5.14 -6.28
C GLY A 13 -24.58 4.64 -7.29
N THR A 14 -24.12 5.50 -8.17
CA THR A 14 -22.96 5.25 -9.02
C THR A 14 -21.80 4.93 -8.11
N VAL A 15 -21.50 3.64 -7.93
CA VAL A 15 -20.26 3.22 -7.30
C VAL A 15 -19.15 3.61 -8.29
N ASN A 16 -18.57 4.77 -8.07
CA ASN A 16 -17.37 5.15 -8.79
C ASN A 16 -16.26 4.18 -8.39
N PHE A 17 -16.12 3.10 -9.15
CA PHE A 17 -14.86 2.37 -9.18
C PHE A 17 -13.80 3.38 -9.54
N VAL A 18 -12.80 3.54 -8.68
CA VAL A 18 -11.63 4.36 -8.98
C VAL A 18 -11.06 3.81 -10.29
N SER A 19 -11.33 4.48 -11.41
CA SER A 19 -10.68 4.15 -12.67
C SER A 19 -9.19 4.23 -12.42
N ASN A 20 -8.44 3.21 -12.80
CA ASN A 20 -6.98 3.17 -12.80
C ASN A 20 -6.42 4.13 -13.87
N GLU A 21 -6.91 5.36 -13.93
CA GLU A 21 -6.24 6.40 -14.68
C GLU A 21 -4.88 6.62 -14.03
N VAL A 22 -3.84 6.35 -14.77
CA VAL A 22 -2.46 6.69 -14.39
C VAL A 22 -2.43 8.20 -14.19
N ARG A 23 -2.52 8.62 -12.93
CA ARG A 23 -2.57 10.04 -12.57
C ARG A 23 -1.14 10.55 -12.62
N GLU A 24 -0.90 11.47 -13.52
CA GLU A 24 0.39 12.12 -13.61
C GLU A 24 0.62 13.01 -12.39
N LEU A 25 1.75 12.78 -11.72
CA LEU A 25 2.19 13.63 -10.64
C LEU A 25 2.65 14.97 -11.21
N PRO A 26 2.51 16.07 -10.42
CA PRO A 26 3.12 17.34 -10.77
C PRO A 26 4.62 17.19 -11.07
N ALA A 27 5.14 18.08 -11.92
CA ALA A 27 6.56 18.10 -12.26
C ALA A 27 7.44 18.05 -11.00
N ASP A 28 8.52 17.31 -11.06
CA ASP A 28 9.48 17.03 -9.96
C ASP A 28 8.90 16.25 -8.76
N GLY A 29 7.57 16.14 -8.61
CA GLY A 29 6.95 15.44 -7.48
C GLY A 29 7.28 13.95 -7.49
N ARG A 30 7.30 13.34 -8.68
CA ARG A 30 7.64 11.93 -8.83
C ARG A 30 9.08 11.64 -8.43
N ASP A 31 10.04 12.40 -8.92
CA ASP A 31 11.46 12.16 -8.66
C ASP A 31 11.79 12.37 -7.18
N ARG A 32 11.21 13.39 -6.56
CA ARG A 32 11.41 13.67 -5.14
C ARG A 32 10.79 12.60 -4.25
N LEU A 33 9.57 12.13 -4.56
CA LEU A 33 8.95 11.03 -3.81
C LEU A 33 9.68 9.72 -4.03
N ASP A 34 10.14 9.41 -5.25
CA ASP A 34 10.93 8.22 -5.52
C ASP A 34 12.23 8.21 -4.69
N ALA A 35 12.94 9.34 -4.66
CA ALA A 35 14.14 9.48 -3.83
C ALA A 35 13.84 9.34 -2.33
N LEU A 36 12.72 9.91 -1.85
CA LEU A 36 12.27 9.80 -0.47
C LEU A 36 11.98 8.35 -0.10
N PHE A 37 11.20 7.63 -0.91
CA PHE A 37 10.83 6.24 -0.66
C PHE A 37 12.05 5.31 -0.66
N ARG A 38 12.97 5.49 -1.60
CA ARG A 38 14.23 4.72 -1.65
C ARG A 38 15.17 5.02 -0.49
N SER A 39 15.01 6.15 0.19
CA SER A 39 15.80 6.51 1.38
C SER A 39 15.27 5.92 2.69
N ASP A 40 14.17 5.17 2.65
CA ASP A 40 13.59 4.56 3.86
C ASP A 40 14.60 3.63 4.54
N PRO A 41 14.95 3.90 5.83
CA PRO A 41 15.98 3.11 6.54
C PRO A 41 15.61 1.64 6.72
N LEU A 42 14.30 1.30 6.77
CA LEU A 42 13.87 -0.09 6.92
C LEU A 42 14.06 -0.86 5.62
N MET A 43 13.85 -0.21 4.48
CA MET A 43 14.19 -0.78 3.16
C MET A 43 15.64 -1.25 3.12
N SER A 44 16.57 -0.38 3.55
CA SER A 44 18.00 -0.72 3.59
C SER A 44 18.30 -1.89 4.54
N ARG A 45 17.67 -1.93 5.71
CA ARG A 45 17.88 -3.02 6.70
C ARG A 45 17.34 -4.37 6.24
N LEU A 46 16.30 -4.36 5.42
CA LEU A 46 15.69 -5.57 4.87
C LEU A 46 16.30 -5.97 3.52
N ASP A 47 17.25 -5.20 2.99
CA ASP A 47 17.77 -5.34 1.62
C ASP A 47 16.60 -5.39 0.62
N ALA A 48 15.64 -4.51 0.85
CA ALA A 48 14.42 -4.42 0.07
C ALA A 48 14.57 -3.44 -1.09
N GLU A 49 13.86 -3.70 -2.16
CA GLU A 49 13.87 -2.88 -3.37
C GLU A 49 12.47 -2.37 -3.68
N LEU A 50 12.35 -1.08 -4.01
CA LEU A 50 11.15 -0.50 -4.60
C LEU A 50 11.16 -0.81 -6.11
N LEU A 51 10.23 -1.66 -6.55
CA LEU A 51 10.10 -2.05 -7.96
C LEU A 51 9.32 -1.01 -8.78
N SER A 52 8.20 -0.58 -8.24
CA SER A 52 7.34 0.42 -8.89
C SER A 52 6.42 1.07 -7.87
N TRP A 53 5.97 2.29 -8.19
CA TRP A 53 4.93 2.97 -7.45
C TRP A 53 4.20 4.00 -8.32
N SER A 54 2.99 4.30 -7.90
CA SER A 54 2.18 5.43 -8.37
C SER A 54 1.20 5.80 -7.24
N PRO A 55 0.52 6.93 -7.31
CA PRO A 55 -0.53 7.25 -6.33
C PRO A 55 -1.51 6.09 -6.15
N GLY A 56 -1.59 5.55 -4.94
CA GLY A 56 -2.46 4.43 -4.58
C GLY A 56 -1.94 3.03 -4.93
N LEU A 57 -0.74 2.89 -5.49
CA LEU A 57 -0.16 1.59 -5.84
C LEU A 57 1.35 1.59 -5.57
N ALA A 58 1.86 0.55 -4.92
CA ALA A 58 3.30 0.32 -4.83
C ALA A 58 3.64 -1.16 -4.73
N THR A 59 4.80 -1.52 -5.26
CA THR A 59 5.35 -2.87 -5.22
C THR A 59 6.79 -2.82 -4.73
N VAL A 60 7.07 -3.56 -3.68
CA VAL A 60 8.41 -3.76 -3.13
C VAL A 60 8.77 -5.23 -3.11
N ARG A 61 10.05 -5.56 -3.06
CA ARG A 61 10.52 -6.93 -2.89
C ARG A 61 11.67 -7.02 -1.92
N ALA A 62 11.80 -8.16 -1.26
CA ALA A 62 13.02 -8.52 -0.55
C ALA A 62 13.23 -10.03 -0.54
N LYS A 63 14.49 -10.44 -0.49
CA LYS A 63 14.86 -11.84 -0.30
C LYS A 63 14.91 -12.16 1.19
N ILE A 64 14.27 -13.26 1.59
CA ILE A 64 14.36 -13.75 2.97
C ILE A 64 15.78 -14.24 3.23
N GLN A 65 16.49 -13.55 4.10
CA GLN A 65 17.86 -13.86 4.49
C GLN A 65 17.88 -14.75 5.75
N ALA A 66 19.02 -15.35 6.06
CA ALA A 66 19.20 -16.14 7.29
C ALA A 66 18.91 -15.31 8.56
N ALA A 67 19.25 -14.01 8.56
CA ALA A 67 18.95 -13.09 9.66
C ALA A 67 17.44 -12.79 9.81
N HIS A 68 16.63 -13.13 8.84
CA HIS A 68 15.19 -12.93 8.81
C HIS A 68 14.39 -14.15 9.30
N THR A 69 15.06 -15.15 9.86
CA THR A 69 14.38 -16.37 10.32
C THR A 69 13.81 -16.25 11.73
N ASN A 70 12.77 -17.03 11.98
CA ASN A 70 12.24 -17.23 13.33
C ASN A 70 12.95 -18.41 14.01
N PHE A 71 12.56 -18.68 15.26
CA PHE A 71 13.18 -19.73 16.10
C PHE A 71 12.98 -21.17 15.59
N ILE A 72 12.09 -21.39 14.62
CA ILE A 72 11.87 -22.69 13.97
C ILE A 72 12.51 -22.78 12.58
N GLY A 73 13.31 -21.79 12.17
CA GLY A 73 14.07 -21.79 10.93
C GLY A 73 13.31 -21.32 9.68
N GLY A 74 12.04 -20.98 9.80
CA GLY A 74 11.27 -20.35 8.72
C GLY A 74 11.49 -18.82 8.70
N GLY A 75 11.13 -18.19 7.60
CA GLY A 75 11.13 -16.73 7.53
C GLY A 75 10.14 -16.13 8.53
N HIS A 76 10.57 -15.09 9.25
CA HIS A 76 9.76 -14.45 10.29
C HIS A 76 8.58 -13.70 9.68
N GLY A 77 7.36 -13.95 10.20
CA GLY A 77 6.16 -13.24 9.73
C GLY A 77 6.25 -11.73 9.84
N GLY A 78 7.00 -11.20 10.83
CA GLY A 78 7.28 -9.77 10.96
C GLY A 78 8.01 -9.16 9.77
N ILE A 79 8.86 -9.92 9.08
CA ILE A 79 9.53 -9.45 7.85
C ILE A 79 8.52 -9.35 6.71
N VAL A 80 7.67 -10.36 6.55
CA VAL A 80 6.60 -10.34 5.54
C VAL A 80 5.62 -9.18 5.81
N PHE A 81 5.27 -8.97 7.09
CA PHE A 81 4.45 -7.83 7.52
C PHE A 81 5.10 -6.50 7.15
N SER A 82 6.39 -6.32 7.47
CA SER A 82 7.11 -5.06 7.20
C SER A 82 7.14 -4.73 5.70
N LEU A 83 7.32 -5.73 4.84
CA LEU A 83 7.26 -5.51 3.38
C LEU A 83 5.86 -5.06 2.94
N GLY A 84 4.81 -5.64 3.50
CA GLY A 84 3.43 -5.21 3.24
C GLY A 84 3.15 -3.78 3.69
N ASP A 85 3.61 -3.41 4.90
CA ASP A 85 3.48 -2.08 5.46
C ASP A 85 4.25 -1.02 4.64
N ILE A 86 5.48 -1.33 4.24
CA ILE A 86 6.28 -0.46 3.37
C ILE A 86 5.55 -0.22 2.04
N ALA A 87 5.06 -1.27 1.39
CA ALA A 87 4.31 -1.13 0.15
C ALA A 87 3.07 -0.25 0.33
N MET A 88 2.30 -0.46 1.41
CA MET A 88 1.13 0.36 1.73
C MET A 88 1.50 1.80 2.03
N SER A 89 2.59 2.04 2.76
CA SER A 89 3.09 3.38 3.05
C SER A 89 3.43 4.14 1.76
N PHE A 90 4.13 3.51 0.82
CA PHE A 90 4.48 4.16 -0.45
C PHE A 90 3.25 4.40 -1.32
N ALA A 91 2.32 3.44 -1.39
CA ALA A 91 1.06 3.61 -2.11
C ALA A 91 0.26 4.80 -1.58
N SER A 92 0.12 4.92 -0.26
CA SER A 92 -0.67 5.98 0.38
C SER A 92 -0.02 7.36 0.29
N ASN A 93 1.31 7.44 0.42
CA ASN A 93 2.09 8.68 0.34
C ASN A 93 2.40 9.11 -1.10
N GLY A 94 2.15 8.25 -2.08
CA GLY A 94 2.36 8.53 -3.50
C GLY A 94 1.56 9.70 -4.06
N TYR A 95 0.60 10.22 -3.30
CA TYR A 95 -0.14 11.44 -3.62
C TYR A 95 0.60 12.72 -3.21
N GLY A 96 1.73 12.61 -2.51
CA GLY A 96 2.47 13.75 -1.96
C GLY A 96 1.96 14.26 -0.63
N ARG A 97 0.78 13.84 -0.20
CA ARG A 97 0.23 14.13 1.13
C ARG A 97 0.67 13.06 2.12
N GLN A 98 1.13 13.48 3.30
CA GLN A 98 1.59 12.53 4.32
C GLN A 98 0.43 11.68 4.84
N ALA A 99 0.64 10.38 4.86
CA ALA A 99 -0.33 9.40 5.33
C ALA A 99 0.37 8.40 6.27
N LEU A 100 -0.30 8.09 7.38
CA LEU A 100 0.20 7.21 8.42
C LEU A 100 -0.72 5.99 8.55
N ALA A 101 -0.15 4.81 8.65
CA ALA A 101 -0.92 3.60 8.94
C ALA A 101 -1.57 3.70 10.32
N THR A 102 -2.88 3.44 10.39
CA THR A 102 -3.65 3.40 11.63
C THR A 102 -4.10 2.00 11.99
N GLN A 103 -4.17 1.14 10.99
CA GLN A 103 -4.54 -0.27 11.18
C GLN A 103 -4.00 -1.10 10.02
N ILE A 104 -3.50 -2.29 10.33
CA ILE A 104 -3.20 -3.35 9.37
C ILE A 104 -3.65 -4.67 9.99
N ASP A 105 -4.47 -5.39 9.24
CA ASP A 105 -4.88 -6.76 9.53
C ASP A 105 -4.25 -7.69 8.49
N ILE A 106 -3.47 -8.66 8.96
CA ILE A 106 -2.72 -9.58 8.08
C ILE A 106 -3.10 -11.04 8.34
N SER A 107 -3.29 -11.78 7.26
CA SER A 107 -3.46 -13.22 7.25
C SER A 107 -2.27 -13.90 6.57
N TYR A 108 -1.62 -14.81 7.26
CA TYR A 108 -0.54 -15.64 6.73
C TYR A 108 -1.11 -16.95 6.20
N HIS A 109 -0.91 -17.21 4.92
CA HIS A 109 -1.45 -18.39 4.23
C HIS A 109 -0.42 -19.51 4.10
N ARG A 110 0.87 -19.15 4.00
CA ARG A 110 2.00 -20.06 3.85
C ARG A 110 3.25 -19.51 4.48
N GLY A 111 4.08 -20.41 5.03
CA GLY A 111 5.42 -20.06 5.48
C GLY A 111 6.30 -19.67 4.30
N VAL A 112 7.26 -18.78 4.56
CA VAL A 112 8.35 -18.44 3.68
C VAL A 112 9.65 -18.97 4.23
N LEU A 113 10.64 -19.24 3.39
CA LEU A 113 11.91 -19.85 3.76
C LEU A 113 13.08 -18.92 3.38
N PRO A 114 14.25 -19.07 4.02
CA PRO A 114 15.46 -18.40 3.56
C PRO A 114 15.71 -18.70 2.07
N GLY A 115 15.95 -17.64 1.32
CA GLY A 115 16.13 -17.70 -0.13
C GLY A 115 14.89 -17.32 -0.93
N ASP A 116 13.69 -17.39 -0.36
CA ASP A 116 12.46 -16.93 -1.02
C ASP A 116 12.53 -15.43 -1.31
N LEU A 117 12.08 -15.05 -2.51
CA LEU A 117 11.90 -13.67 -2.89
C LEU A 117 10.42 -13.30 -2.67
N VAL A 118 10.16 -12.51 -1.64
CA VAL A 118 8.82 -12.01 -1.33
C VAL A 118 8.59 -10.72 -2.11
N ILE A 119 7.49 -10.66 -2.84
CA ILE A 119 7.00 -9.47 -3.54
C ILE A 119 5.72 -9.02 -2.84
N ALA A 120 5.72 -7.81 -2.30
CA ALA A 120 4.56 -7.17 -1.67
C ALA A 120 4.01 -6.08 -2.57
N THR A 121 2.72 -6.16 -2.90
CA THR A 121 2.01 -5.15 -3.70
C THR A 121 0.84 -4.62 -2.91
N ALA A 122 0.81 -3.31 -2.67
CA ALA A 122 -0.30 -2.59 -2.05
C ALA A 122 -1.08 -1.82 -3.11
N SER A 123 -2.40 -1.93 -3.06
CA SER A 123 -3.32 -1.19 -3.93
C SER A 123 -4.40 -0.50 -3.10
N GLU A 124 -4.66 0.77 -3.38
CA GLU A 124 -5.77 1.50 -2.77
C GLU A 124 -7.10 0.98 -3.32
N ILE A 125 -8.01 0.55 -2.43
CA ILE A 125 -9.36 0.09 -2.77
C ILE A 125 -10.37 1.24 -2.69
N SER A 126 -10.18 2.14 -1.74
CA SER A 126 -11.02 3.33 -1.61
C SER A 126 -10.29 4.42 -0.85
N ARG A 127 -10.70 5.64 -1.08
CA ARG A 127 -10.14 6.81 -0.41
C ARG A 127 -11.22 7.82 -0.08
N THR A 128 -11.14 8.38 1.11
CA THR A 128 -11.89 9.55 1.55
C THR A 128 -10.93 10.73 1.75
N ARG A 129 -11.45 11.87 2.21
CA ARG A 129 -10.58 13.01 2.53
C ARG A 129 -9.53 12.67 3.59
N ARG A 130 -9.86 11.84 4.57
CA ARG A 130 -9.00 11.54 5.73
C ARG A 130 -8.46 10.11 5.78
N PHE A 131 -9.07 9.19 5.08
CA PHE A 131 -8.67 7.79 5.16
C PHE A 131 -8.47 7.19 3.77
N GLY A 132 -7.42 6.39 3.65
CA GLY A 132 -7.20 5.48 2.54
C GLY A 132 -7.34 4.04 3.02
N HIS A 133 -8.00 3.20 2.23
CA HIS A 133 -8.12 1.77 2.49
C HIS A 133 -7.39 1.00 1.41
N HIS A 134 -6.58 0.04 1.83
CA HIS A 134 -5.65 -0.66 0.95
C HIS A 134 -5.81 -2.17 1.08
N ARG A 135 -5.59 -2.86 -0.04
CA ARG A 135 -5.33 -4.30 -0.07
C ARG A 135 -3.84 -4.50 -0.32
N VAL A 136 -3.25 -5.44 0.40
CA VAL A 136 -1.85 -5.82 0.22
C VAL A 136 -1.77 -7.32 -0.04
N GLU A 137 -1.05 -7.71 -1.08
CA GLU A 137 -0.76 -9.10 -1.39
C GLU A 137 0.75 -9.34 -1.32
N MET A 138 1.17 -10.37 -0.60
CA MET A 138 2.55 -10.81 -0.53
C MET A 138 2.67 -12.17 -1.20
N LYS A 139 3.56 -12.29 -2.18
CA LYS A 139 3.71 -13.49 -3.02
C LYS A 139 5.16 -13.97 -3.09
N VAL A 140 5.32 -15.28 -3.27
CA VAL A 140 6.57 -15.94 -3.64
C VAL A 140 6.28 -16.83 -4.85
N ASN A 141 6.97 -16.60 -5.97
CA ASN A 141 6.74 -17.33 -7.23
C ASN A 141 5.24 -17.39 -7.60
N GLU A 142 4.57 -16.23 -7.63
CA GLU A 142 3.14 -16.06 -7.91
C GLU A 142 2.18 -16.71 -6.89
N ARG A 143 2.68 -17.43 -5.91
CA ARG A 143 1.83 -17.98 -4.83
C ARG A 143 1.62 -16.98 -3.73
N LEU A 144 0.37 -16.75 -3.36
CA LEU A 144 0.01 -15.92 -2.20
C LEU A 144 0.53 -16.56 -0.92
N VAL A 145 1.42 -15.87 -0.20
CA VAL A 145 1.95 -16.28 1.10
C VAL A 145 1.32 -15.55 2.25
N ALA A 146 0.94 -14.28 2.04
CA ALA A 146 0.14 -13.51 2.98
C ALA A 146 -0.71 -12.48 2.24
N SER A 147 -1.79 -12.03 2.87
CA SER A 147 -2.59 -10.90 2.43
C SER A 147 -2.94 -10.02 3.61
N ALA A 148 -3.10 -8.72 3.35
CA ALA A 148 -3.51 -7.77 4.37
C ALA A 148 -4.53 -6.77 3.85
N THR A 149 -5.29 -6.20 4.77
CA THR A 149 -6.02 -4.96 4.57
C THR A 149 -5.50 -3.92 5.54
N GLY A 150 -5.37 -2.68 5.08
CA GLY A 150 -4.87 -1.62 5.92
C GLY A 150 -5.62 -0.31 5.71
N THR A 151 -5.62 0.49 6.75
CA THR A 151 -6.19 1.84 6.76
C THR A 151 -5.11 2.83 7.07
N THR A 152 -5.01 3.89 6.27
CA THR A 152 -4.11 5.01 6.50
C THR A 152 -4.89 6.28 6.82
N TYR A 153 -4.39 7.07 7.75
CA TYR A 153 -4.87 8.42 8.03
C TYR A 153 -4.03 9.43 7.25
N ARG A 154 -4.69 10.30 6.50
CA ARG A 154 -4.10 11.35 5.70
C ARG A 154 -4.08 12.65 6.50
N THR A 155 -2.87 13.09 6.86
CA THR A 155 -2.65 14.30 7.63
C THR A 155 -2.95 15.56 6.80
N ASP A 156 -2.81 16.74 7.36
CA ASP A 156 -2.86 18.01 6.57
C ASP A 156 -1.48 18.40 6.03
N GLU A 157 -0.43 17.63 6.38
CA GLU A 157 0.93 17.86 5.96
C GLU A 157 1.23 17.27 4.58
N TRP A 158 2.11 17.94 3.84
CA TRP A 158 2.57 17.53 2.53
C TRP A 158 4.07 17.29 2.54
N HIS A 159 4.53 16.26 1.86
CA HIS A 159 5.94 16.07 1.61
C HIS A 159 6.47 17.28 0.84
N PHE A 160 7.61 17.81 1.27
CA PHE A 160 8.27 18.99 0.69
C PHE A 160 7.54 20.33 0.89
N GLY A 161 6.53 20.39 1.76
CA GLY A 161 5.69 21.56 1.99
C GLY A 161 4.50 21.66 1.04
N ALA A 162 3.42 22.29 1.50
CA ALA A 162 2.19 22.41 0.72
C ALA A 162 2.39 23.27 -0.54
N GLU A 163 3.26 24.26 -0.47
CA GLU A 163 3.59 25.19 -1.56
C GLU A 163 4.30 24.53 -2.74
N PHE A 164 4.91 23.35 -2.53
CA PHE A 164 5.49 22.56 -3.60
C PHE A 164 4.43 21.96 -4.54
N TRP A 165 3.23 21.72 -4.02
CA TRP A 165 2.16 21.04 -4.76
C TRP A 165 1.15 22.04 -5.33
N PRO A 166 0.78 21.93 -6.62
CA PRO A 166 -0.21 22.82 -7.23
C PRO A 166 -1.56 22.77 -6.50
N ASP A 167 -2.29 23.90 -6.50
CA ASP A 167 -3.57 24.05 -5.79
C ASP A 167 -4.62 23.05 -6.28
N ASP A 168 -4.67 22.82 -7.58
CA ASP A 168 -5.61 21.87 -8.19
C ASP A 168 -5.28 20.42 -7.80
N TRP A 169 -3.99 20.09 -7.60
CA TRP A 169 -3.57 18.79 -7.07
C TRP A 169 -3.97 18.66 -5.60
N ARG A 170 -3.66 19.66 -4.78
CA ARG A 170 -4.02 19.69 -3.35
C ARG A 170 -5.53 19.64 -3.11
N GLY A 171 -6.31 20.23 -4.00
CA GLY A 171 -7.77 20.19 -3.95
C GLY A 171 -8.37 18.80 -4.23
N LYS A 172 -7.64 17.94 -4.98
CA LYS A 172 -8.07 16.55 -5.29
C LYS A 172 -7.62 15.55 -4.24
N TYR A 173 -6.45 15.78 -3.66
CA TYR A 173 -5.74 14.83 -2.83
C TYR A 173 -5.40 15.38 -1.46
#